data_1b7f45a56f39083ef6d4005a7d03a30c
#
_entry.id   1b7f45a56f39083ef6d4005a7d03a30c
#
_cell.length_a   1.000
_cell.length_b   1.000
_cell.length_c   1.000
_cell.angle_alpha   90.00
_cell.angle_beta   90.00
_cell.angle_gamma   90.00
#
_symmetry.space_group_name_H-M   'P 1'
#
loop_
_entity.id
_entity.type
_entity.pdbx_description
1 polymer ?
#
loop_
_entity_poly.entity_id
_entity_poly.type
_entity_poly.pdbx_seq_one_letter_code
_entity_poly.pdbx_strand_id
1 'polypeptide(L)'
;MTTFPIDLSAYKPISLDPSNPTLTDDQRSALKANIQLCRDAIIFFTATGAARGVGGHTGGPYDTVPEVVILDALFRSQPSQFVPIFFDEAGHRVGTQYLMSALEGSLPAEQLMHYREANSKLPGHPELGLTPGVKFSSGRLGHMWPYVNGVALANPGKTVFCLGSDGSQQEGNDAEAARLAVAQHINVKLIIDDNDVTIAGNPSKYLPGYDVAKTLTGHGLKVLVGDGEDIDSLYRNICEAINTPGPIAIINKRPMCPGIEGLEGSNHGHDVISVPLALKYLEAKGHSAAVEYLNSIKKPSNDYKFLGSGDKWGSNRNVFGEAVVSLLGKMSEEERKAKVLVVDSDLE
;
A
#
# COMPACT_ATOMS: atom_id res chain seq x y z
N MET A 1 -25.40 -12.72 10.60
CA MET A 1 -24.34 -11.92 9.92
C MET A 1 -23.56 -12.87 9.04
N THR A 2 -23.23 -12.47 7.83
CA THR A 2 -22.43 -13.30 6.93
C THR A 2 -20.99 -13.30 7.45
N THR A 3 -20.42 -14.45 7.74
CA THR A 3 -19.02 -14.59 8.18
C THR A 3 -18.07 -14.24 7.04
N PHE A 4 -16.87 -13.74 7.36
CA PHE A 4 -15.84 -13.49 6.36
C PHE A 4 -15.44 -14.84 5.71
N PRO A 5 -15.51 -14.97 4.38
CA PRO A 5 -15.46 -16.30 3.74
C PRO A 5 -14.05 -16.88 3.59
N ILE A 6 -13.01 -16.15 3.99
CA ILE A 6 -11.64 -16.64 4.09
C ILE A 6 -11.32 -16.81 5.57
N ASP A 7 -10.89 -18.00 5.98
CA ASP A 7 -10.62 -18.31 7.38
C ASP A 7 -9.32 -17.64 7.88
N LEU A 8 -9.44 -16.45 8.46
CA LEU A 8 -8.32 -15.71 9.03
C LEU A 8 -7.71 -16.37 10.28
N SER A 9 -8.39 -17.34 10.91
CA SER A 9 -7.82 -18.08 12.04
C SER A 9 -6.66 -18.99 11.63
N ALA A 10 -6.49 -19.24 10.34
CA ALA A 10 -5.34 -19.93 9.77
C ALA A 10 -4.02 -19.11 9.84
N TYR A 11 -4.08 -17.80 10.14
CA TYR A 11 -2.88 -16.98 10.37
C TYR A 11 -2.12 -17.47 11.59
N LYS A 12 -0.87 -17.86 11.40
CA LYS A 12 -0.04 -18.47 12.45
C LYS A 12 0.86 -17.42 13.09
N PRO A 13 0.82 -17.21 14.39
CA PRO A 13 1.84 -16.44 15.10
C PRO A 13 3.22 -17.09 14.90
N ILE A 14 4.22 -16.27 14.54
CA ILE A 14 5.59 -16.73 14.29
C ILE A 14 6.51 -15.95 15.22
N SER A 15 7.45 -16.65 15.85
CA SER A 15 8.51 -16.01 16.63
C SER A 15 9.74 -15.80 15.74
N LEU A 16 10.19 -14.55 15.64
CA LEU A 16 11.41 -14.15 14.92
C LEU A 16 12.38 -13.43 15.87
N ASP A 17 13.67 -13.68 15.66
CA ASP A 17 14.74 -13.01 16.39
C ASP A 17 15.63 -12.25 15.42
N PRO A 18 15.63 -10.91 15.44
CA PRO A 18 16.42 -10.12 14.51
C PRO A 18 17.94 -10.26 14.70
N SER A 19 18.40 -10.84 15.81
CA SER A 19 19.83 -11.20 15.97
C SER A 19 20.24 -12.39 15.12
N ASN A 20 19.29 -13.21 14.65
CA ASN A 20 19.52 -14.33 13.75
C ASN A 20 18.88 -14.06 12.37
N PRO A 21 19.64 -13.66 11.36
CA PRO A 21 19.10 -13.29 10.05
C PRO A 21 18.73 -14.48 9.16
N THR A 22 18.76 -15.71 9.68
CA THR A 22 18.45 -16.93 8.94
C THR A 22 17.14 -17.53 9.42
N LEU A 23 16.18 -17.70 8.50
CA LEU A 23 14.92 -18.38 8.80
C LEU A 23 15.12 -19.91 8.86
N THR A 24 14.45 -20.54 9.82
CA THR A 24 14.25 -21.99 9.78
C THR A 24 13.24 -22.36 8.69
N ASP A 25 13.20 -23.63 8.28
CA ASP A 25 12.23 -24.09 7.28
C ASP A 25 10.79 -23.96 7.77
N ASP A 26 10.53 -24.16 9.06
CA ASP A 26 9.21 -23.96 9.67
C ASP A 26 8.80 -22.50 9.67
N GLN A 27 9.71 -21.59 10.03
CA GLN A 27 9.45 -20.14 9.98
C GLN A 27 9.16 -19.69 8.55
N ARG A 28 9.99 -20.12 7.60
CA ARG A 28 9.82 -19.81 6.18
C ARG A 28 8.48 -20.31 5.64
N SER A 29 8.11 -21.54 5.97
CA SER A 29 6.85 -22.15 5.54
C SER A 29 5.65 -21.42 6.15
N ALA A 30 5.71 -21.07 7.44
CA ALA A 30 4.65 -20.34 8.12
C ALA A 30 4.49 -18.91 7.59
N LEU A 31 5.61 -18.19 7.35
CA LEU A 31 5.57 -16.86 6.74
C LEU A 31 4.94 -16.90 5.35
N LYS A 32 5.32 -17.85 4.50
CA LYS A 32 4.73 -18.01 3.16
C LYS A 32 3.23 -18.29 3.22
N ALA A 33 2.79 -19.13 4.17
CA ALA A 33 1.36 -19.41 4.37
C ALA A 33 0.59 -18.16 4.82
N ASN A 34 1.15 -17.39 5.76
CA ASN A 34 0.54 -16.14 6.23
C ASN A 34 0.48 -15.08 5.12
N ILE A 35 1.55 -14.93 4.32
CA ILE A 35 1.59 -14.02 3.17
C ILE A 35 0.49 -14.39 2.18
N GLN A 36 0.37 -15.68 1.82
CA GLN A 36 -0.67 -16.10 0.88
C GLN A 36 -2.07 -15.84 1.43
N LEU A 37 -2.33 -16.17 2.69
CA LEU A 37 -3.61 -15.91 3.35
C LEU A 37 -3.97 -14.42 3.33
N CYS A 38 -3.02 -13.55 3.68
CA CYS A 38 -3.23 -12.09 3.68
C CYS A 38 -3.51 -11.56 2.28
N ARG A 39 -2.75 -12.01 1.28
CA ARG A 39 -2.97 -11.65 -0.13
C ARG A 39 -4.35 -12.08 -0.63
N ASP A 40 -4.76 -13.31 -0.32
CA ASP A 40 -6.10 -13.82 -0.68
C ASP A 40 -7.21 -12.98 -0.05
N ALA A 41 -7.05 -12.64 1.24
CA ALA A 41 -8.01 -11.78 1.94
C ALA A 41 -8.11 -10.38 1.30
N ILE A 42 -6.97 -9.76 0.97
CA ILE A 42 -6.93 -8.43 0.31
C ILE A 42 -7.64 -8.48 -1.04
N ILE A 43 -7.35 -9.47 -1.87
CA ILE A 43 -8.04 -9.64 -3.16
C ILE A 43 -9.55 -9.75 -2.94
N PHE A 44 -9.99 -10.56 -1.99
CA PHE A 44 -11.40 -10.78 -1.74
C PHE A 44 -12.12 -9.50 -1.31
N PHE A 45 -11.66 -8.84 -0.23
CA PHE A 45 -12.44 -7.72 0.31
C PHE A 45 -12.34 -6.45 -0.56
N THR A 46 -11.23 -6.23 -1.25
CA THR A 46 -11.13 -5.10 -2.20
C THR A 46 -12.03 -5.34 -3.42
N ALA A 47 -12.08 -6.58 -3.95
CA ALA A 47 -13.02 -6.94 -4.99
C ALA A 47 -14.49 -6.84 -4.55
N THR A 48 -14.79 -7.09 -3.28
CA THR A 48 -16.12 -6.88 -2.69
C THR A 48 -16.54 -5.41 -2.79
N GLY A 49 -15.63 -4.48 -2.49
CA GLY A 49 -15.84 -3.05 -2.72
C GLY A 49 -16.11 -2.74 -4.20
N ALA A 50 -15.26 -3.25 -5.10
CA ALA A 50 -15.43 -3.08 -6.55
C ALA A 50 -16.78 -3.60 -7.06
N ALA A 51 -17.22 -4.78 -6.58
CA ALA A 51 -18.53 -5.36 -6.94
C ALA A 51 -19.72 -4.47 -6.53
N ARG A 52 -19.56 -3.67 -5.47
CA ARG A 52 -20.53 -2.68 -5.00
C ARG A 52 -20.36 -1.29 -5.61
N GLY A 53 -19.45 -1.14 -6.57
CA GLY A 53 -19.18 0.15 -7.22
C GLY A 53 -18.35 1.10 -6.40
N VAL A 54 -17.66 0.61 -5.36
CA VAL A 54 -16.73 1.41 -4.56
C VAL A 54 -15.32 1.25 -5.12
N GLY A 55 -14.67 2.35 -5.44
CA GLY A 55 -13.28 2.35 -5.86
C GLY A 55 -12.31 2.03 -4.70
N GLY A 56 -11.06 1.81 -5.03
CA GLY A 56 -10.02 1.54 -4.01
C GLY A 56 -8.71 1.13 -4.65
N HIS A 57 -7.86 0.51 -3.86
CA HIS A 57 -6.55 0.06 -4.28
C HIS A 57 -6.33 -1.38 -3.80
N THR A 58 -5.82 -2.22 -4.68
CA THR A 58 -5.51 -3.63 -4.37
C THR A 58 -4.01 -3.88 -4.38
N GLY A 59 -3.30 -3.36 -5.38
CA GLY A 59 -1.90 -3.71 -5.60
C GLY A 59 -0.97 -3.31 -4.48
N GLY A 60 -0.94 -2.06 -4.09
CA GLY A 60 -0.06 -1.63 -3.00
C GLY A 60 -0.28 -2.39 -1.68
N PRO A 61 -1.54 -2.57 -1.21
CA PRO A 61 -1.81 -3.47 -0.08
C PRO A 61 -1.34 -4.91 -0.30
N TYR A 62 -1.50 -5.47 -1.49
CA TYR A 62 -1.09 -6.83 -1.84
C TYR A 62 0.44 -6.98 -1.87
N ASP A 63 1.14 -6.01 -2.46
CA ASP A 63 2.58 -6.03 -2.65
C ASP A 63 3.32 -5.99 -1.31
N THR A 64 2.87 -5.15 -0.37
CA THR A 64 3.54 -4.95 0.92
C THR A 64 3.22 -6.00 1.98
N VAL A 65 2.43 -7.01 1.68
CA VAL A 65 2.11 -8.09 2.63
C VAL A 65 3.36 -8.80 3.18
N PRO A 66 4.38 -9.17 2.37
CA PRO A 66 5.55 -9.88 2.89
C PRO A 66 6.26 -9.11 4.01
N GLU A 67 6.47 -7.81 3.82
CA GLU A 67 7.11 -6.93 4.81
C GLU A 67 6.28 -6.83 6.08
N VAL A 68 4.97 -6.60 5.93
CA VAL A 68 4.07 -6.41 7.07
C VAL A 68 3.94 -7.69 7.89
N VAL A 69 3.90 -8.87 7.27
CA VAL A 69 3.86 -10.17 7.97
C VAL A 69 5.16 -10.43 8.74
N ILE A 70 6.32 -10.08 8.18
CA ILE A 70 7.60 -10.17 8.90
C ILE A 70 7.63 -9.19 10.08
N LEU A 71 7.19 -7.94 9.86
CA LEU A 71 7.13 -6.93 10.93
C LEU A 71 6.15 -7.34 12.04
N ASP A 72 4.98 -7.90 11.71
CA ASP A 72 4.03 -8.41 12.71
C ASP A 72 4.68 -9.49 13.59
N ALA A 73 5.38 -10.43 12.98
CA ALA A 73 6.08 -11.48 13.71
C ALA A 73 7.16 -10.90 14.64
N LEU A 74 7.93 -9.91 14.19
CA LEU A 74 8.95 -9.22 15.00
C LEU A 74 8.33 -8.42 16.15
N PHE A 75 7.26 -7.66 15.88
CA PHE A 75 6.57 -6.86 16.89
C PHE A 75 5.98 -7.71 18.00
N ARG A 76 5.41 -8.87 17.65
CA ARG A 76 4.89 -9.84 18.62
C ARG A 76 5.99 -10.51 19.41
N SER A 77 7.13 -10.82 18.77
CA SER A 77 8.24 -11.52 19.42
C SER A 77 9.00 -10.64 20.40
N GLN A 78 9.18 -9.36 20.07
CA GLN A 78 10.02 -8.44 20.84
C GLN A 78 9.37 -7.03 20.97
N PRO A 79 8.21 -6.93 21.64
CA PRO A 79 7.41 -5.70 21.67
C PRO A 79 8.11 -4.52 22.34
N SER A 80 9.11 -4.75 23.18
CA SER A 80 9.89 -3.68 23.84
C SER A 80 10.89 -3.00 22.89
N GLN A 81 11.32 -3.70 21.83
CA GLN A 81 12.35 -3.20 20.90
C GLN A 81 11.77 -2.25 19.84
N PHE A 82 10.47 -2.30 19.60
CA PHE A 82 9.83 -1.61 18.50
C PHE A 82 8.76 -0.62 18.97
N VAL A 83 8.44 0.34 18.11
CA VAL A 83 7.12 1.00 18.10
C VAL A 83 6.23 0.16 17.16
N PRO A 84 5.30 -0.64 17.70
CA PRO A 84 4.56 -1.64 16.92
C PRO A 84 3.39 -1.01 16.13
N ILE A 85 3.76 -0.14 15.19
CA ILE A 85 2.83 0.55 14.30
C ILE A 85 3.36 0.40 12.88
N PHE A 86 2.49 -0.01 11.95
CA PHE A 86 2.81 -0.14 10.53
C PHE A 86 2.61 1.22 9.84
N PHE A 87 3.42 2.23 10.20
CA PHE A 87 3.37 3.52 9.52
C PHE A 87 3.54 3.34 8.02
N ASP A 88 2.72 3.99 7.24
CA ASP A 88 2.69 3.86 5.79
C ASP A 88 2.51 5.23 5.13
N GLU A 89 3.45 5.62 4.29
CA GLU A 89 3.42 6.88 3.54
C GLU A 89 2.34 6.88 2.47
N ALA A 90 2.12 5.72 1.85
CA ALA A 90 1.08 5.54 0.86
C ALA A 90 -0.26 5.19 1.54
N GLY A 91 -0.95 6.21 2.04
CA GLY A 91 -2.20 6.02 2.80
C GLY A 91 -3.28 5.21 2.06
N HIS A 92 -3.24 5.17 0.73
CA HIS A 92 -4.14 4.33 -0.08
C HIS A 92 -3.89 2.82 0.09
N ARG A 93 -2.75 2.39 0.68
CA ARG A 93 -2.48 0.99 1.05
C ARG A 93 -3.22 0.55 2.32
N VAL A 94 -4.27 1.25 2.67
CA VAL A 94 -5.07 1.06 3.89
C VAL A 94 -5.66 -0.35 4.05
N GLY A 95 -5.84 -1.09 2.95
CA GLY A 95 -6.31 -2.48 3.00
C GLY A 95 -5.45 -3.36 3.91
N THR A 96 -4.14 -3.19 3.88
CA THR A 96 -3.20 -3.90 4.76
C THR A 96 -3.44 -3.53 6.23
N GLN A 97 -3.67 -2.25 6.53
CA GLN A 97 -3.95 -1.78 7.90
C GLN A 97 -5.23 -2.40 8.47
N TYR A 98 -6.29 -2.49 7.66
CA TYR A 98 -7.56 -3.09 8.10
C TYR A 98 -7.44 -4.59 8.29
N LEU A 99 -6.72 -5.28 7.40
CA LEU A 99 -6.46 -6.69 7.55
C LEU A 99 -5.67 -6.99 8.85
N MET A 100 -4.60 -6.22 9.10
CA MET A 100 -3.81 -6.40 10.32
C MET A 100 -4.64 -6.12 11.58
N SER A 101 -5.52 -5.12 11.55
CA SER A 101 -6.47 -4.87 12.65
C SER A 101 -7.44 -6.03 12.88
N ALA A 102 -7.86 -6.72 11.81
CA ALA A 102 -8.71 -7.90 11.93
C ALA A 102 -7.91 -9.09 12.48
N LEU A 103 -6.68 -9.31 12.04
CA LEU A 103 -5.80 -10.38 12.53
C LEU A 103 -5.36 -10.18 13.99
N GLU A 104 -5.28 -8.93 14.44
CA GLU A 104 -5.02 -8.54 15.83
C GLU A 104 -6.27 -8.72 16.72
N GLY A 105 -7.46 -8.87 16.12
CA GLY A 105 -8.75 -8.98 16.81
C GLY A 105 -9.39 -7.65 17.22
N SER A 106 -8.81 -6.52 16.81
CA SER A 106 -9.36 -5.18 17.07
C SER A 106 -10.56 -4.86 16.17
N LEU A 107 -10.58 -5.41 14.97
CA LEU A 107 -11.65 -5.23 13.96
C LEU A 107 -12.28 -6.61 13.69
N PRO A 108 -13.62 -6.77 13.79
CA PRO A 108 -14.28 -7.99 13.33
C PRO A 108 -14.03 -8.23 11.83
N ALA A 109 -13.62 -9.45 11.46
CA ALA A 109 -13.22 -9.77 10.09
C ALA A 109 -14.31 -9.49 9.04
N GLU A 110 -15.58 -9.68 9.39
CA GLU A 110 -16.73 -9.39 8.52
C GLU A 110 -16.85 -7.90 8.15
N GLN A 111 -16.26 -6.99 8.94
CA GLN A 111 -16.24 -5.58 8.61
C GLN A 111 -15.36 -5.30 7.36
N LEU A 112 -14.37 -6.14 7.06
CA LEU A 112 -13.55 -6.01 5.86
C LEU A 112 -14.41 -6.05 4.58
N MET A 113 -15.54 -6.76 4.60
CA MET A 113 -16.47 -6.82 3.46
C MET A 113 -17.16 -5.48 3.17
N HIS A 114 -17.02 -4.49 4.08
CA HIS A 114 -17.54 -3.13 3.93
C HIS A 114 -16.42 -2.12 3.59
N TYR A 115 -15.33 -2.60 2.97
CA TYR A 115 -14.19 -1.80 2.57
C TYR A 115 -14.61 -0.56 1.78
N ARG A 116 -14.25 0.63 2.29
CA ARG A 116 -14.52 1.95 1.73
C ARG A 116 -16.00 2.30 1.50
N GLU A 117 -16.93 1.55 2.04
CA GLU A 117 -18.34 1.95 2.00
C GLU A 117 -18.57 3.19 2.87
N ALA A 118 -19.43 4.12 2.40
CA ALA A 118 -19.66 5.42 3.03
C ALA A 118 -20.10 5.34 4.50
N ASN A 119 -20.80 4.28 4.88
CA ASN A 119 -21.29 4.09 6.26
C ASN A 119 -20.42 3.12 7.08
N SER A 120 -19.28 2.66 6.52
CA SER A 120 -18.35 1.83 7.24
C SER A 120 -17.34 2.68 8.03
N LYS A 121 -16.64 2.03 8.98
CA LYS A 121 -15.49 2.65 9.66
C LYS A 121 -14.17 2.36 8.92
N LEU A 122 -14.24 2.08 7.62
CA LEU A 122 -13.11 1.71 6.77
C LEU A 122 -12.93 2.73 5.64
N PRO A 123 -12.45 3.94 5.92
CA PRO A 123 -12.25 4.98 4.91
C PRO A 123 -11.16 4.59 3.88
N GLY A 124 -10.98 5.41 2.86
CA GLY A 124 -9.98 5.18 1.80
C GLY A 124 -8.54 5.35 2.23
N HIS A 125 -8.31 5.96 3.38
CA HIS A 125 -7.00 6.20 4.00
C HIS A 125 -7.12 5.94 5.50
N PRO A 126 -6.03 5.59 6.21
CA PRO A 126 -6.10 5.33 7.64
C PRO A 126 -6.43 6.62 8.41
N GLU A 127 -7.35 6.54 9.36
CA GLU A 127 -7.69 7.63 10.27
C GLU A 127 -7.64 7.16 11.71
N LEU A 128 -6.80 7.82 12.50
CA LEU A 128 -6.65 7.57 13.92
C LEU A 128 -7.98 7.81 14.65
N GLY A 129 -8.42 6.81 15.42
CA GLY A 129 -9.65 6.89 16.21
C GLY A 129 -10.93 6.55 15.45
N LEU A 130 -10.90 6.36 14.13
CA LEU A 130 -12.06 5.94 13.34
C LEU A 130 -12.14 4.42 13.19
N THR A 131 -11.09 3.80 12.65
CA THR A 131 -11.04 2.34 12.51
C THR A 131 -10.38 1.72 13.74
N PRO A 132 -11.02 0.77 14.44
CA PRO A 132 -10.38 0.05 15.53
C PRO A 132 -9.05 -0.58 15.10
N GLY A 133 -7.99 -0.47 15.94
CA GLY A 133 -6.66 -1.00 15.63
C GLY A 133 -5.77 -0.10 14.77
N VAL A 134 -6.31 0.89 14.04
CA VAL A 134 -5.51 1.87 13.29
C VAL A 134 -4.96 2.94 14.24
N LYS A 135 -3.64 3.11 14.22
CA LYS A 135 -2.91 3.92 15.22
C LYS A 135 -2.29 5.20 14.66
N PHE A 136 -2.59 5.55 13.42
CA PHE A 136 -2.12 6.78 12.76
C PHE A 136 -3.11 7.25 11.70
N SER A 137 -2.95 8.48 11.23
CA SER A 137 -3.64 9.02 10.07
C SER A 137 -2.64 9.28 8.97
N SER A 138 -3.00 8.93 7.73
CA SER A 138 -2.21 9.19 6.52
C SER A 138 -3.15 9.47 5.35
N GLY A 139 -2.61 9.88 4.22
CA GLY A 139 -3.40 10.16 3.01
C GLY A 139 -2.79 11.26 2.16
N ARG A 140 -1.71 11.87 2.65
CA ARG A 140 -0.92 12.84 1.91
C ARG A 140 0.48 12.27 1.74
N LEU A 141 0.85 11.97 0.51
CA LEU A 141 2.20 11.53 0.16
C LEU A 141 3.24 12.54 0.66
N GLY A 142 4.42 12.07 1.07
CA GLY A 142 5.50 12.90 1.56
C GLY A 142 5.32 13.46 2.98
N HIS A 143 4.25 13.13 3.70
CA HIS A 143 4.00 13.67 5.04
C HIS A 143 4.29 12.68 6.18
N MET A 144 4.30 11.39 5.90
CA MET A 144 4.41 10.38 6.95
C MET A 144 5.84 10.25 7.48
N TRP A 145 6.84 10.22 6.61
CA TRP A 145 8.23 10.06 7.08
C TRP A 145 8.68 11.19 8.02
N PRO A 146 8.45 12.49 7.73
CA PRO A 146 8.72 13.55 8.72
C PRO A 146 8.04 13.31 10.07
N TYR A 147 6.77 12.86 10.05
CA TYR A 147 6.05 12.50 11.28
C TYR A 147 6.70 11.33 12.01
N VAL A 148 7.09 10.27 11.30
CA VAL A 148 7.74 9.07 11.86
C VAL A 148 9.11 9.40 12.45
N ASN A 149 9.87 10.34 11.87
CA ASN A 149 11.08 10.87 12.47
C ASN A 149 10.81 11.45 13.88
N GLY A 150 9.71 12.21 14.03
CA GLY A 150 9.27 12.71 15.32
C GLY A 150 8.90 11.61 16.31
N VAL A 151 8.21 10.56 15.83
CA VAL A 151 7.88 9.38 16.65
C VAL A 151 9.17 8.67 17.12
N ALA A 152 10.14 8.49 16.24
CA ALA A 152 11.41 7.84 16.59
C ALA A 152 12.22 8.65 17.62
N LEU A 153 12.25 9.98 17.48
CA LEU A 153 12.87 10.88 18.47
C LEU A 153 12.18 10.81 19.84
N ALA A 154 10.86 10.65 19.85
CA ALA A 154 10.07 10.51 21.08
C ALA A 154 10.18 9.13 21.74
N ASN A 155 10.76 8.14 21.05
CA ASN A 155 10.91 6.77 21.53
C ASN A 155 12.38 6.31 21.48
N PRO A 156 13.27 6.94 22.25
CA PRO A 156 14.69 6.61 22.23
C PRO A 156 14.91 5.14 22.62
N GLY A 157 15.81 4.47 21.91
CA GLY A 157 16.13 3.06 22.13
C GLY A 157 15.18 2.07 21.42
N LYS A 158 14.12 2.54 20.79
CA LYS A 158 13.24 1.70 19.95
C LYS A 158 13.53 1.89 18.47
N THR A 159 13.27 0.85 17.70
CA THR A 159 13.27 0.92 16.23
C THR A 159 11.85 1.26 15.74
N VAL A 160 11.76 2.23 14.83
CA VAL A 160 10.51 2.62 14.18
C VAL A 160 10.60 2.30 12.70
N PHE A 161 9.59 1.62 12.17
CA PHE A 161 9.48 1.33 10.74
C PHE A 161 8.52 2.30 10.06
N CYS A 162 8.84 2.65 8.82
CA CYS A 162 7.97 3.39 7.92
C CYS A 162 7.95 2.67 6.56
N LEU A 163 6.77 2.27 6.12
CA LEU A 163 6.57 1.72 4.79
C LEU A 163 6.47 2.88 3.80
N GLY A 164 7.29 2.86 2.77
CA GLY A 164 7.28 3.82 1.67
C GLY A 164 7.06 3.16 0.33
N SER A 165 7.11 3.94 -0.73
CA SER A 165 7.01 3.50 -2.11
C SER A 165 7.93 4.32 -3.02
N ASP A 166 8.20 3.82 -4.23
CA ASP A 166 8.89 4.58 -5.27
C ASP A 166 8.18 5.91 -5.58
N GLY A 167 6.85 5.92 -5.50
CA GLY A 167 6.04 7.14 -5.64
C GLY A 167 6.22 8.11 -4.48
N SER A 168 6.19 7.64 -3.22
CA SER A 168 6.36 8.53 -2.05
C SER A 168 7.72 9.20 -2.04
N GLN A 169 8.73 8.52 -2.53
CA GLN A 169 10.10 9.06 -2.56
C GLN A 169 10.33 10.18 -3.60
N GLN A 170 9.32 10.51 -4.38
CA GLN A 170 9.34 11.66 -5.29
C GLN A 170 8.89 12.96 -4.60
N GLU A 171 8.36 12.85 -3.37
CA GLU A 171 7.86 13.99 -2.60
C GLU A 171 9.01 14.81 -1.96
N GLY A 172 8.86 16.13 -1.96
CA GLY A 172 9.90 17.04 -1.44
C GLY A 172 10.16 16.87 0.07
N ASN A 173 9.12 16.62 0.87
CA ASN A 173 9.27 16.43 2.30
C ASN A 173 10.04 15.15 2.67
N ASP A 174 10.00 14.13 1.82
CA ASP A 174 10.76 12.90 2.04
C ASP A 174 12.26 13.14 1.92
N ALA A 175 12.67 14.01 0.99
CA ALA A 175 14.05 14.46 0.90
C ALA A 175 14.50 15.24 2.16
N GLU A 176 13.62 16.05 2.75
CA GLU A 176 13.91 16.74 4.02
C GLU A 176 13.94 15.78 5.20
N ALA A 177 13.01 14.84 5.26
CA ALA A 177 12.97 13.79 6.29
C ALA A 177 14.22 12.92 6.25
N ALA A 178 14.69 12.56 5.06
CA ALA A 178 15.94 11.82 4.87
C ALA A 178 17.14 12.56 5.46
N ARG A 179 17.33 13.84 5.09
CA ARG A 179 18.43 14.67 5.60
C ARG A 179 18.38 14.85 7.11
N LEU A 180 17.17 15.07 7.66
CA LEU A 180 16.98 15.19 9.11
C LEU A 180 17.32 13.88 9.82
N ALA A 181 16.83 12.74 9.29
CA ALA A 181 17.09 11.44 9.87
C ALA A 181 18.61 11.14 9.96
N VAL A 182 19.35 11.45 8.89
CA VAL A 182 20.81 11.29 8.85
C VAL A 182 21.49 12.24 9.82
N ALA A 183 21.14 13.53 9.80
CA ALA A 183 21.78 14.54 10.64
C ALA A 183 21.59 14.31 12.15
N GLN A 184 20.47 13.72 12.53
CA GLN A 184 20.11 13.44 13.93
C GLN A 184 20.30 11.96 14.31
N HIS A 185 20.85 11.11 13.42
CA HIS A 185 21.02 9.67 13.63
C HIS A 185 19.73 8.97 14.11
N ILE A 186 18.58 9.37 13.56
CA ILE A 186 17.26 8.88 13.96
C ILE A 186 17.14 7.39 13.63
N ASN A 187 16.72 6.58 14.61
CA ASN A 187 16.56 5.13 14.43
C ASN A 187 15.25 4.76 13.72
N VAL A 188 15.08 5.25 12.50
CA VAL A 188 13.99 4.93 11.60
C VAL A 188 14.47 3.97 10.51
N LYS A 189 13.63 2.98 10.17
CA LYS A 189 13.88 2.03 9.08
C LYS A 189 12.79 2.22 8.04
N LEU A 190 13.20 2.72 6.89
CA LEU A 190 12.33 2.93 5.75
C LEU A 190 12.32 1.66 4.90
N ILE A 191 11.13 1.12 4.62
CA ILE A 191 10.95 -0.04 3.74
C ILE A 191 10.20 0.42 2.51
N ILE A 192 10.88 0.47 1.39
CA ILE A 192 10.36 0.96 0.11
C ILE A 192 9.90 -0.20 -0.74
N ASP A 193 8.65 -0.16 -1.16
CA ASP A 193 8.11 -0.98 -2.23
C ASP A 193 8.42 -0.30 -3.57
N ASP A 194 9.38 -0.86 -4.32
CA ASP A 194 9.87 -0.35 -5.61
C ASP A 194 9.32 -1.26 -6.73
N ASN A 195 8.09 -0.97 -7.15
CA ASN A 195 7.34 -1.78 -8.13
C ASN A 195 7.16 -1.10 -9.49
N ASP A 196 7.74 0.10 -9.67
CA ASP A 196 7.66 0.91 -10.89
C ASP A 196 6.22 1.26 -11.32
N VAL A 197 5.28 1.37 -10.37
CA VAL A 197 3.88 1.72 -10.67
C VAL A 197 3.34 2.74 -9.69
N THR A 198 2.87 3.85 -10.22
CA THR A 198 2.09 4.87 -9.49
C THR A 198 0.78 5.12 -10.23
N ILE A 199 -0.10 5.94 -9.66
CA ILE A 199 -1.32 6.37 -10.34
C ILE A 199 -1.02 7.11 -11.66
N ALA A 200 0.10 7.83 -11.74
CA ALA A 200 0.53 8.55 -12.95
C ALA A 200 1.21 7.66 -14.00
N GLY A 201 1.42 6.39 -13.71
CA GLY A 201 2.08 5.44 -14.61
C GLY A 201 3.38 4.87 -14.05
N ASN A 202 4.35 4.60 -14.92
CA ASN A 202 5.63 4.02 -14.53
C ASN A 202 6.68 5.11 -14.27
N PRO A 203 7.22 5.27 -13.06
CA PRO A 203 8.32 6.19 -12.76
C PRO A 203 9.49 6.08 -13.73
N SER A 204 9.88 4.87 -14.11
CA SER A 204 10.93 4.64 -15.10
C SER A 204 10.68 5.31 -16.46
N LYS A 205 9.42 5.58 -16.82
CA LYS A 205 9.02 6.20 -18.09
C LYS A 205 8.84 7.72 -17.98
N TYR A 206 8.13 8.21 -16.96
CA TYR A 206 7.85 9.64 -16.85
C TYR A 206 8.95 10.42 -16.13
N LEU A 207 9.81 9.74 -15.37
CA LEU A 207 10.96 10.33 -14.68
C LEU A 207 12.25 9.56 -15.02
N PRO A 208 12.69 9.55 -16.30
CA PRO A 208 13.81 8.74 -16.73
C PRO A 208 15.10 9.13 -16.02
N GLY A 209 15.81 8.13 -15.50
CA GLY A 209 17.05 8.30 -14.72
C GLY A 209 16.86 8.48 -13.23
N TYR A 210 15.63 8.59 -12.75
CA TYR A 210 15.34 8.54 -11.31
C TYR A 210 15.64 7.14 -10.73
N ASP A 211 16.28 7.12 -9.58
CA ASP A 211 16.68 5.90 -8.89
C ASP A 211 16.57 6.14 -7.38
N VAL A 212 15.63 5.47 -6.75
CA VAL A 212 15.35 5.63 -5.31
C VAL A 212 16.58 5.31 -4.46
N ALA A 213 17.32 4.24 -4.81
CA ALA A 213 18.52 3.84 -4.07
C ALA A 213 19.61 4.92 -4.14
N LYS A 214 19.86 5.48 -5.33
CA LYS A 214 20.83 6.56 -5.50
C LYS A 214 20.40 7.83 -4.77
N THR A 215 19.12 8.17 -4.82
CA THR A 215 18.57 9.35 -4.15
C THR A 215 18.76 9.25 -2.65
N LEU A 216 18.38 8.14 -2.03
CA LEU A 216 18.51 7.94 -0.58
C LEU A 216 19.99 7.81 -0.15
N THR A 217 20.82 7.16 -0.94
CA THR A 217 22.27 7.13 -0.72
C THR A 217 22.87 8.54 -0.80
N GLY A 218 22.41 9.36 -1.76
CA GLY A 218 22.83 10.76 -1.90
C GLY A 218 22.44 11.63 -0.72
N HIS A 219 21.38 11.31 -0.01
CA HIS A 219 21.02 11.95 1.26
C HIS A 219 21.80 11.42 2.46
N GLY A 220 22.61 10.38 2.30
CA GLY A 220 23.48 9.82 3.33
C GLY A 220 22.91 8.61 4.08
N LEU A 221 21.80 8.03 3.64
CA LEU A 221 21.29 6.80 4.22
C LEU A 221 22.16 5.60 3.77
N LYS A 222 22.29 4.62 4.64
CA LYS A 222 22.66 3.27 4.23
C LYS A 222 21.47 2.65 3.54
N VAL A 223 21.67 2.09 2.34
CA VAL A 223 20.64 1.50 1.52
C VAL A 223 20.90 0.02 1.33
N LEU A 224 19.90 -0.82 1.59
CA LEU A 224 19.87 -2.25 1.34
C LEU A 224 18.87 -2.49 0.20
N VAL A 225 19.29 -3.21 -0.84
CA VAL A 225 18.43 -3.54 -1.98
C VAL A 225 18.20 -5.04 -2.02
N GLY A 226 16.97 -5.47 -2.23
CA GLY A 226 16.59 -6.87 -2.29
C GLY A 226 15.42 -7.14 -3.22
N ASP A 227 15.14 -8.43 -3.40
CA ASP A 227 13.94 -8.93 -4.06
C ASP A 227 12.79 -8.94 -3.05
N GLY A 228 11.70 -8.24 -3.35
CA GLY A 228 10.52 -8.12 -2.50
C GLY A 228 9.70 -9.41 -2.39
N GLU A 229 9.94 -10.38 -3.25
CA GLU A 229 9.28 -11.70 -3.21
C GLU A 229 10.18 -12.81 -2.62
N ASP A 230 11.46 -12.52 -2.40
CA ASP A 230 12.37 -13.44 -1.69
C ASP A 230 12.31 -13.17 -0.17
N ILE A 231 11.60 -14.02 0.53
CA ILE A 231 11.36 -13.88 1.98
C ILE A 231 12.65 -13.96 2.81
N ASP A 232 13.64 -14.73 2.35
CA ASP A 232 14.93 -14.84 3.03
C ASP A 232 15.74 -13.55 2.85
N SER A 233 15.69 -12.94 1.67
CA SER A 233 16.30 -11.63 1.39
C SER A 233 15.63 -10.53 2.21
N LEU A 234 14.31 -10.50 2.23
CA LEU A 234 13.52 -9.54 3.03
C LEU A 234 13.88 -9.62 4.52
N TYR A 235 13.81 -10.81 5.09
CA TYR A 235 14.10 -11.02 6.51
C TYR A 235 15.54 -10.63 6.87
N ARG A 236 16.51 -11.07 6.05
CA ARG A 236 17.92 -10.71 6.26
C ARG A 236 18.15 -9.21 6.23
N ASN A 237 17.58 -8.50 5.25
CA ASN A 237 17.71 -7.04 5.14
C ASN A 237 17.03 -6.31 6.31
N ILE A 238 15.88 -6.78 6.76
CA ILE A 238 15.19 -6.24 7.93
C ILE A 238 16.03 -6.45 9.21
N CYS A 239 16.60 -7.65 9.40
CA CYS A 239 17.51 -7.92 10.52
C CYS A 239 18.75 -7.03 10.49
N GLU A 240 19.38 -6.86 9.32
CA GLU A 240 20.53 -5.97 9.17
C GLU A 240 20.17 -4.53 9.51
N ALA A 241 19.01 -4.06 9.04
CA ALA A 241 18.53 -2.71 9.36
C ALA A 241 18.29 -2.52 10.86
N ILE A 242 17.65 -3.49 11.53
CA ILE A 242 17.41 -3.44 12.99
C ILE A 242 18.72 -3.36 13.77
N ASN A 243 19.70 -4.17 13.39
CA ASN A 243 20.98 -4.27 14.07
C ASN A 243 21.97 -3.14 13.72
N THR A 244 21.62 -2.27 12.77
CA THR A 244 22.44 -1.12 12.38
C THR A 244 21.83 0.17 12.96
N PRO A 245 22.53 0.93 13.82
CA PRO A 245 22.04 2.20 14.34
C PRO A 245 21.79 3.25 13.24
N GLY A 246 20.86 4.15 13.50
CA GLY A 246 20.53 5.27 12.60
C GLY A 246 19.55 4.90 11.48
N PRO A 247 19.34 5.81 10.53
CA PRO A 247 18.38 5.64 9.46
C PRO A 247 18.90 4.66 8.39
N ILE A 248 18.07 3.68 8.03
CA ILE A 248 18.37 2.69 7.00
C ILE A 248 17.18 2.66 6.04
N ALA A 249 17.45 2.60 4.75
CA ALA A 249 16.45 2.32 3.73
C ALA A 249 16.62 0.90 3.19
N ILE A 250 15.54 0.16 3.14
CA ILE A 250 15.44 -1.17 2.51
C ILE A 250 14.56 -0.98 1.27
N ILE A 251 15.11 -1.28 0.10
CA ILE A 251 14.40 -1.16 -1.18
C ILE A 251 14.10 -2.55 -1.70
N ASN A 252 12.83 -2.87 -1.76
CA ASN A 252 12.33 -4.17 -2.19
C ASN A 252 11.78 -4.03 -3.62
N LYS A 253 12.51 -4.60 -4.58
CA LYS A 253 12.11 -4.59 -5.97
C LYS A 253 11.18 -5.75 -6.28
N ARG A 254 10.08 -5.46 -6.95
CA ARG A 254 9.11 -6.46 -7.43
C ARG A 254 8.28 -5.89 -8.58
N PRO A 255 7.63 -6.71 -9.39
CA PRO A 255 6.55 -6.24 -10.24
C PRO A 255 5.32 -5.90 -9.37
N MET A 256 4.52 -4.91 -9.76
CA MET A 256 3.21 -4.67 -9.14
C MET A 256 2.34 -5.93 -9.23
N CYS A 257 1.64 -6.31 -8.16
CA CYS A 257 0.74 -7.46 -8.10
C CYS A 257 1.39 -8.79 -8.53
N PRO A 258 2.52 -9.23 -7.94
CA PRO A 258 3.24 -10.42 -8.37
C PRO A 258 2.35 -11.67 -8.30
N GLY A 259 2.40 -12.48 -9.36
CA GLY A 259 1.64 -13.74 -9.48
C GLY A 259 0.17 -13.58 -9.84
N ILE A 260 -0.34 -12.38 -10.10
CA ILE A 260 -1.72 -12.18 -10.58
C ILE A 260 -1.71 -12.08 -12.10
N GLU A 261 -2.16 -13.15 -12.75
CA GLU A 261 -2.23 -13.21 -14.21
C GLU A 261 -3.07 -12.07 -14.81
N GLY A 262 -2.48 -11.32 -15.73
CA GLY A 262 -3.11 -10.16 -16.39
C GLY A 262 -3.05 -8.85 -15.59
N LEU A 263 -2.44 -8.87 -14.40
CA LEU A 263 -2.27 -7.67 -13.57
C LEU A 263 -0.80 -7.42 -13.19
N GLU A 264 0.01 -8.47 -13.11
CA GLU A 264 1.42 -8.38 -12.75
C GLU A 264 2.17 -7.38 -13.65
N GLY A 265 2.84 -6.41 -13.02
CA GLY A 265 3.61 -5.35 -13.68
C GLY A 265 2.76 -4.32 -14.45
N SER A 266 1.45 -4.40 -14.38
CA SER A 266 0.55 -3.47 -15.04
C SER A 266 0.26 -2.23 -14.19
N ASN A 267 0.14 -1.05 -14.81
CA ASN A 267 -0.33 0.16 -14.13
C ASN A 267 -1.73 -0.01 -13.52
N HIS A 268 -2.57 -0.86 -14.13
CA HIS A 268 -3.89 -1.20 -13.59
C HIS A 268 -3.82 -1.98 -12.26
N GLY A 269 -2.64 -2.47 -11.86
CA GLY A 269 -2.42 -3.05 -10.54
C GLY A 269 -2.58 -2.04 -9.40
N HIS A 270 -2.33 -0.76 -9.66
CA HIS A 270 -2.51 0.30 -8.67
C HIS A 270 -3.97 0.42 -8.20
N ASP A 271 -4.92 0.25 -9.10
CA ASP A 271 -6.34 0.39 -8.85
C ASP A 271 -6.93 -0.81 -8.07
N VAL A 272 -8.23 -0.73 -7.78
CA VAL A 272 -8.96 -1.88 -7.25
C VAL A 272 -9.06 -2.97 -8.32
N ILE A 273 -8.77 -4.21 -7.92
CA ILE A 273 -8.88 -5.36 -8.82
C ILE A 273 -10.29 -5.49 -9.39
N SER A 274 -10.39 -5.78 -10.69
CA SER A 274 -11.68 -6.04 -11.30
C SER A 274 -12.30 -7.36 -10.78
N VAL A 275 -13.63 -7.39 -10.64
CA VAL A 275 -14.33 -8.58 -10.14
C VAL A 275 -14.01 -9.84 -10.95
N PRO A 276 -13.96 -9.82 -12.31
CA PRO A 276 -13.60 -11.00 -13.08
C PRO A 276 -12.20 -11.54 -12.79
N LEU A 277 -11.20 -10.67 -12.60
CA LEU A 277 -9.85 -11.09 -12.25
C LEU A 277 -9.78 -11.65 -10.82
N ALA A 278 -10.49 -11.02 -9.89
CA ALA A 278 -10.58 -11.52 -8.51
C ALA A 278 -11.23 -12.89 -8.43
N LEU A 279 -12.32 -13.12 -9.17
CA LEU A 279 -12.98 -14.42 -9.24
C LEU A 279 -12.00 -15.49 -9.77
N LYS A 280 -11.31 -15.21 -10.90
CA LYS A 280 -10.31 -16.13 -11.47
C LYS A 280 -9.22 -16.47 -10.46
N TYR A 281 -8.68 -15.46 -9.75
CA TYR A 281 -7.67 -15.64 -8.73
C TYR A 281 -8.17 -16.51 -7.57
N LEU A 282 -9.33 -16.17 -7.00
CA LEU A 282 -9.89 -16.88 -5.84
C LEU A 282 -10.31 -18.33 -6.18
N GLU A 283 -10.82 -18.57 -7.38
CA GLU A 283 -11.09 -19.93 -7.89
C GLU A 283 -9.80 -20.75 -7.97
N ALA A 284 -8.74 -20.20 -8.54
CA ALA A 284 -7.45 -20.86 -8.65
C ALA A 284 -6.83 -21.18 -7.27
N LYS A 285 -7.15 -20.37 -6.24
CA LYS A 285 -6.71 -20.59 -4.85
C LYS A 285 -7.68 -21.47 -4.04
N GLY A 286 -8.81 -21.90 -4.61
CA GLY A 286 -9.77 -22.79 -3.95
C GLY A 286 -10.71 -22.11 -2.95
N HIS A 287 -10.86 -20.79 -3.00
CA HIS A 287 -11.74 -20.02 -2.10
C HIS A 287 -13.20 -19.99 -2.57
N SER A 288 -13.86 -21.16 -2.63
CA SER A 288 -15.22 -21.29 -3.18
C SER A 288 -16.25 -20.41 -2.50
N ALA A 289 -16.19 -20.28 -1.17
CA ALA A 289 -17.12 -19.41 -0.42
C ALA A 289 -16.94 -17.92 -0.75
N ALA A 290 -15.70 -17.47 -1.00
CA ALA A 290 -15.42 -16.11 -1.42
C ALA A 290 -15.94 -15.84 -2.84
N VAL A 291 -15.77 -16.80 -3.73
CA VAL A 291 -16.31 -16.75 -5.11
C VAL A 291 -17.83 -16.68 -5.10
N GLU A 292 -18.49 -17.55 -4.32
CA GLU A 292 -19.95 -17.54 -4.16
C GLU A 292 -20.46 -16.20 -3.63
N TYR A 293 -19.79 -15.67 -2.61
CA TYR A 293 -20.15 -14.36 -2.06
C TYR A 293 -20.02 -13.24 -3.08
N LEU A 294 -18.90 -13.14 -3.81
CA LEU A 294 -18.71 -12.11 -4.84
C LEU A 294 -19.77 -12.19 -5.95
N ASN A 295 -20.12 -13.41 -6.39
CA ASN A 295 -21.16 -13.61 -7.39
C ASN A 295 -22.57 -13.25 -6.87
N SER A 296 -22.80 -13.29 -5.57
CA SER A 296 -24.08 -12.93 -4.94
C SER A 296 -24.31 -11.42 -4.84
N ILE A 297 -23.27 -10.60 -4.99
CA ILE A 297 -23.37 -9.14 -4.84
C ILE A 297 -24.14 -8.57 -6.03
N LYS A 298 -25.25 -7.91 -5.71
CA LYS A 298 -26.01 -7.15 -6.72
C LYS A 298 -25.33 -5.79 -6.93
N LYS A 299 -25.14 -5.45 -8.20
CA LYS A 299 -24.69 -4.08 -8.53
C LYS A 299 -25.71 -3.08 -7.98
N PRO A 300 -25.24 -1.94 -7.43
CA PRO A 300 -26.15 -0.87 -7.03
C PRO A 300 -27.04 -0.48 -8.21
N SER A 301 -28.35 -0.27 -7.97
CA SER A 301 -29.21 0.30 -8.98
C SER A 301 -28.81 1.75 -9.22
N ASN A 302 -28.67 2.16 -10.47
CA ASN A 302 -28.38 3.53 -10.84
C ASN A 302 -29.66 4.39 -10.90
N ASP A 303 -30.55 4.24 -9.91
CA ASP A 303 -31.78 5.02 -9.79
C ASP A 303 -31.52 6.44 -9.29
N TYR A 304 -30.45 7.07 -9.81
CA TYR A 304 -30.18 8.47 -9.49
C TYR A 304 -31.12 9.38 -10.27
N LYS A 305 -31.87 10.19 -9.54
CA LYS A 305 -32.60 11.28 -10.16
C LYS A 305 -31.63 12.44 -10.39
N PHE A 306 -31.38 12.74 -11.67
CA PHE A 306 -30.62 13.92 -12.04
C PHE A 306 -31.39 15.19 -11.67
N LEU A 307 -30.78 16.04 -10.85
CA LEU A 307 -31.36 17.31 -10.40
C LEU A 307 -30.60 18.51 -10.98
N GLY A 308 -29.67 18.29 -11.89
CA GLY A 308 -28.84 19.35 -12.48
C GLY A 308 -29.51 20.12 -13.60
N SER A 309 -28.80 21.06 -14.19
CA SER A 309 -29.27 21.99 -15.23
C SER A 309 -28.78 21.64 -16.65
N GLY A 310 -28.12 20.52 -16.86
CA GLY A 310 -27.60 20.12 -18.17
C GLY A 310 -27.87 18.66 -18.51
N ASP A 311 -27.78 18.33 -19.80
CA ASP A 311 -28.05 16.97 -20.32
C ASP A 311 -26.84 16.04 -20.21
N LYS A 312 -25.68 16.54 -19.85
CA LYS A 312 -24.45 15.76 -19.69
C LYS A 312 -24.22 15.40 -18.23
N TRP A 313 -23.95 14.12 -18.01
CA TRP A 313 -23.66 13.54 -16.73
C TRP A 313 -22.20 13.06 -16.70
N GLY A 314 -21.43 13.41 -15.67
CA GLY A 314 -20.06 12.97 -15.51
C GLY A 314 -19.42 13.52 -14.25
N SER A 315 -18.27 13.00 -13.86
CA SER A 315 -17.45 13.62 -12.82
C SER A 315 -16.96 14.99 -13.27
N ASN A 316 -16.88 15.96 -12.37
CA ASN A 316 -16.35 17.29 -12.69
C ASN A 316 -14.96 17.22 -13.33
N ARG A 317 -14.12 16.31 -12.87
CA ARG A 317 -12.79 16.05 -13.42
C ARG A 317 -12.85 15.69 -14.91
N ASN A 318 -13.67 14.72 -15.27
CA ASN A 318 -13.78 14.26 -16.66
C ASN A 318 -14.39 15.35 -17.56
N VAL A 319 -15.46 16.01 -17.12
CA VAL A 319 -16.12 17.07 -17.88
C VAL A 319 -15.16 18.25 -18.10
N PHE A 320 -14.38 18.62 -17.08
CA PHE A 320 -13.35 19.66 -17.22
C PHE A 320 -12.25 19.23 -18.19
N GLY A 321 -11.71 18.02 -18.04
CA GLY A 321 -10.68 17.47 -18.94
C GLY A 321 -11.14 17.43 -20.39
N GLU A 322 -12.36 16.95 -20.67
CA GLU A 322 -12.95 16.96 -22.02
C GLU A 322 -13.06 18.37 -22.60
N ALA A 323 -13.47 19.34 -21.79
CA ALA A 323 -13.57 20.73 -22.22
C ALA A 323 -12.21 21.32 -22.59
N VAL A 324 -11.19 21.05 -21.76
CA VAL A 324 -9.80 21.49 -22.01
C VAL A 324 -9.26 20.83 -23.28
N VAL A 325 -9.39 19.51 -23.42
CA VAL A 325 -8.95 18.77 -24.61
C VAL A 325 -9.63 19.32 -25.89
N SER A 326 -10.94 19.56 -25.81
CA SER A 326 -11.70 20.14 -26.94
C SER A 326 -11.21 21.55 -27.31
N LEU A 327 -10.83 22.37 -26.32
CA LEU A 327 -10.28 23.70 -26.56
C LEU A 327 -8.88 23.62 -27.16
N LEU A 328 -8.00 22.81 -26.60
CA LEU A 328 -6.64 22.63 -27.04
C LEU A 328 -6.55 21.96 -28.41
N GLY A 329 -7.53 21.12 -28.76
CA GLY A 329 -7.64 20.51 -30.10
C GLY A 329 -7.88 21.49 -31.22
N LYS A 330 -8.29 22.74 -30.95
CA LYS A 330 -8.45 23.83 -31.91
C LYS A 330 -7.13 24.58 -32.17
N MET A 331 -6.10 24.34 -31.38
CA MET A 331 -4.80 24.96 -31.50
C MET A 331 -3.84 24.05 -32.29
N SER A 332 -2.91 24.63 -33.03
CA SER A 332 -1.80 23.86 -33.62
C SER A 332 -0.88 23.31 -32.53
N GLU A 333 -0.07 22.30 -32.86
CA GLU A 333 0.91 21.74 -31.90
C GLU A 333 1.92 22.81 -31.45
N GLU A 334 2.37 23.65 -32.39
CA GLU A 334 3.29 24.75 -32.09
C GLU A 334 2.68 25.77 -31.14
N GLU A 335 1.42 26.13 -31.34
CA GLU A 335 0.71 27.01 -30.43
C GLU A 335 0.53 26.41 -29.04
N ARG A 336 0.20 25.13 -28.94
CA ARG A 336 0.10 24.43 -27.63
C ARG A 336 1.44 24.48 -26.92
N LYS A 337 2.53 24.09 -27.57
CA LYS A 337 3.88 24.12 -26.99
C LYS A 337 4.31 25.52 -26.53
N ALA A 338 3.91 26.55 -27.26
CA ALA A 338 4.31 27.93 -26.96
C ALA A 338 3.45 28.61 -25.88
N LYS A 339 2.18 28.21 -25.72
CA LYS A 339 1.18 28.97 -24.96
C LYS A 339 0.54 28.19 -23.81
N VAL A 340 0.71 26.87 -23.76
CA VAL A 340 0.00 26.02 -22.78
C VAL A 340 1.00 25.33 -21.86
N LEU A 341 0.83 25.56 -20.56
CA LEU A 341 1.49 24.83 -19.51
C LEU A 341 0.41 24.22 -18.61
N VAL A 342 0.42 22.91 -18.47
CA VAL A 342 -0.45 22.20 -17.52
C VAL A 342 0.42 21.80 -16.34
N VAL A 343 -0.03 22.15 -15.15
CA VAL A 343 0.62 21.77 -13.88
C VAL A 343 -0.43 21.12 -13.01
N ASP A 344 -0.13 19.94 -12.53
CA ASP A 344 -0.92 19.22 -11.56
C ASP A 344 -0.06 18.89 -10.32
N SER A 345 -0.66 18.93 -9.15
CA SER A 345 0.05 18.71 -7.89
C SER A 345 -0.14 17.31 -7.29
N ASP A 346 -1.06 16.51 -7.83
CA ASP A 346 -1.43 15.23 -7.22
C ASP A 346 -2.06 14.26 -8.23
N LEU A 347 -3.34 14.45 -8.54
CA LEU A 347 -4.11 13.54 -9.37
C LEU A 347 -4.52 14.18 -10.69
N GLU A 348 -4.44 13.42 -11.74
CA GLU A 348 -4.88 13.77 -13.10
C GLU A 348 -6.33 14.27 -13.20
#